data_2131b68e87189ccb267dc6434b94b9a2
#
_entry.id   2131b68e87189ccb267dc6434b94b9a2
#
_cell.length_a   1.000
_cell.length_b   1.000
_cell.length_c   1.000
_cell.angle_alpha   90.00
_cell.angle_beta   90.00
_cell.angle_gamma   90.00
#
_symmetry.space_group_name_H-M   'P 1'
#
loop_
_entity.id
_entity.type
_entity.pdbx_description
1 polymer ?
#
loop_
_entity_poly.entity_id
_entity_poly.type
_entity_poly.pdbx_seq_one_letter_code
_entity_poly.pdbx_strand_id
1 'polypeptide(L)'
;HNCLVGSEMCIRDRLEAISDIEYIFNYFSKNKLTKSNLVFDIGLARGIDYYTGVIFEVLPPKTISLGSIAGGGRYDNLTEIFGLKNMSGIGISFGLDRLFLVMDELKLFPVTSYNSVKVLILNFGVSFSYDLIEIANFLRSNKVNAEFYPDPIPLKKQLNYANKNDIPYVIFYGDEE
;
A
#
# COMPACT_ATOMS: atom_id res chain seq x y z
N HIS A 1 -20.66 -26.12 -13.48
CA HIS A 1 -20.35 -27.50 -13.88
C HIS A 1 -20.61 -28.42 -12.73
N ASN A 2 -21.66 -29.20 -12.85
CA ASN A 2 -21.92 -30.33 -11.97
C ASN A 2 -20.88 -31.43 -12.28
N CYS A 3 -19.72 -31.38 -11.64
CA CYS A 3 -18.87 -32.52 -11.54
C CYS A 3 -19.46 -33.48 -10.49
N LEU A 4 -20.65 -33.98 -10.82
CA LEU A 4 -21.32 -34.98 -10.04
C LEU A 4 -20.71 -36.33 -10.42
N VAL A 5 -20.07 -36.91 -9.42
CA VAL A 5 -19.77 -38.34 -9.30
C VAL A 5 -19.01 -38.96 -10.47
N GLY A 6 -17.71 -39.13 -10.33
CA GLY A 6 -17.03 -40.26 -10.93
C GLY A 6 -16.39 -40.08 -12.31
N SER A 7 -16.12 -38.87 -12.81
CA SER A 7 -15.17 -38.76 -13.90
C SER A 7 -13.75 -38.79 -13.35
N GLU A 8 -12.89 -39.64 -13.89
CA GLU A 8 -11.49 -39.74 -13.50
C GLU A 8 -10.75 -38.40 -13.58
N MET A 9 -11.15 -37.52 -14.50
CA MET A 9 -10.61 -36.18 -14.67
C MET A 9 -10.85 -35.31 -13.44
N CYS A 10 -12.06 -35.31 -12.87
CA CYS A 10 -12.36 -34.52 -11.65
C CYS A 10 -11.63 -35.05 -10.40
N ILE A 11 -11.34 -36.35 -10.35
CA ILE A 11 -10.58 -36.96 -9.25
C ILE A 11 -9.11 -36.57 -9.35
N ARG A 12 -8.53 -36.62 -10.56
CA ARG A 12 -7.15 -36.24 -10.81
C ARG A 12 -6.90 -34.79 -10.44
N ASP A 13 -7.72 -33.86 -10.91
CA ASP A 13 -7.62 -32.43 -10.60
C ASP A 13 -7.67 -32.16 -9.08
N ARG A 14 -8.53 -32.91 -8.37
CA ARG A 14 -8.62 -32.79 -6.90
C ARG A 14 -7.37 -33.31 -6.20
N LEU A 15 -6.79 -34.43 -6.66
CA LEU A 15 -5.56 -34.97 -6.08
C LEU A 15 -4.37 -34.06 -6.35
N GLU A 16 -4.27 -33.47 -7.52
CA GLU A 16 -3.25 -32.49 -7.85
C GLU A 16 -3.36 -31.25 -6.95
N ALA A 17 -4.57 -30.71 -6.77
CA ALA A 17 -4.82 -29.56 -5.89
C ALA A 17 -4.44 -29.86 -4.41
N ILE A 18 -4.75 -31.06 -3.92
CA ILE A 18 -4.34 -31.49 -2.57
C ILE A 18 -2.81 -31.58 -2.48
N SER A 19 -2.16 -32.17 -3.47
CA SER A 19 -0.70 -32.29 -3.53
C SER A 19 -0.02 -30.94 -3.52
N ASP A 20 -0.54 -29.97 -4.27
CA ASP A 20 -0.01 -28.59 -4.28
C ASP A 20 -0.11 -27.92 -2.89
N ILE A 21 -1.26 -28.08 -2.23
CA ILE A 21 -1.46 -27.53 -0.90
C ILE A 21 -0.53 -28.21 0.12
N GLU A 22 -0.44 -29.55 0.08
CA GLU A 22 0.47 -30.31 0.95
C GLU A 22 1.93 -29.89 0.74
N TYR A 23 2.34 -29.68 -0.50
CA TYR A 23 3.70 -29.20 -0.81
C TYR A 23 3.98 -27.85 -0.15
N ILE A 24 3.04 -26.90 -0.27
CA ILE A 24 3.16 -25.55 0.33
C ILE A 24 3.26 -25.66 1.85
N PHE A 25 2.39 -26.43 2.49
CA PHE A 25 2.42 -26.62 3.95
C PHE A 25 3.70 -27.30 4.42
N ASN A 26 4.16 -28.30 3.70
CA ASN A 26 5.43 -28.98 3.99
C ASN A 26 6.63 -28.04 3.83
N TYR A 27 6.62 -27.18 2.83
CA TYR A 27 7.67 -26.17 2.66
C TYR A 27 7.72 -25.22 3.86
N PHE A 28 6.57 -24.65 4.27
CA PHE A 28 6.52 -23.72 5.41
C PHE A 28 6.65 -24.40 6.78
N SER A 29 6.47 -25.70 6.88
CA SER A 29 6.81 -26.45 8.11
C SER A 29 8.32 -26.46 8.35
N LYS A 30 9.10 -26.53 7.28
CA LYS A 30 10.58 -26.53 7.32
C LYS A 30 11.14 -25.11 7.37
N ASN A 31 10.49 -24.17 6.65
CA ASN A 31 10.90 -22.77 6.53
C ASN A 31 9.88 -21.87 7.23
N LYS A 32 9.89 -21.89 8.56
CA LYS A 32 8.87 -21.22 9.39
C LYS A 32 8.74 -19.75 9.06
N LEU A 33 7.50 -19.29 8.88
CA LEU A 33 7.17 -17.88 8.84
C LEU A 33 7.42 -17.27 10.23
N THR A 34 8.22 -16.23 10.31
CA THR A 34 8.65 -15.65 11.60
C THR A 34 7.55 -14.85 12.31
N LYS A 35 6.63 -14.24 11.55
CA LYS A 35 5.60 -13.32 12.08
C LYS A 35 4.19 -13.60 11.55
N SER A 36 3.98 -14.67 10.82
CA SER A 36 2.71 -14.99 10.20
C SER A 36 2.40 -16.47 10.33
N ASN A 37 1.13 -16.83 10.29
CA ASN A 37 0.66 -18.20 10.29
C ASN A 37 0.03 -18.52 8.94
N LEU A 38 0.35 -19.69 8.40
CA LEU A 38 -0.34 -20.24 7.26
C LEU A 38 -1.54 -21.06 7.75
N VAL A 39 -2.71 -20.78 7.20
CA VAL A 39 -3.96 -21.46 7.56
C VAL A 39 -4.61 -21.97 6.28
N PHE A 40 -5.05 -23.21 6.29
CA PHE A 40 -5.89 -23.74 5.22
C PHE A 40 -7.34 -23.35 5.46
N ASP A 41 -7.95 -22.68 4.50
CA ASP A 41 -9.36 -22.26 4.56
C ASP A 41 -10.11 -22.78 3.34
N ILE A 42 -10.99 -23.75 3.56
CA ILE A 42 -11.81 -24.36 2.52
C ILE A 42 -12.89 -23.40 2.01
N GLY A 43 -13.23 -22.37 2.77
CA GLY A 43 -14.21 -21.36 2.40
C GLY A 43 -13.64 -20.23 1.56
N LEU A 44 -12.31 -20.18 1.38
CA LEU A 44 -11.68 -19.12 0.61
C LEU A 44 -12.08 -19.21 -0.86
N ALA A 45 -12.75 -18.17 -1.34
CA ALA A 45 -13.11 -18.01 -2.75
C ALA A 45 -12.75 -16.60 -3.21
N ARG A 46 -12.28 -16.45 -4.44
CA ARG A 46 -12.00 -15.17 -5.06
C ARG A 46 -12.88 -14.98 -6.28
N GLY A 47 -13.48 -13.80 -6.41
CA GLY A 47 -14.42 -13.47 -7.48
C GLY A 47 -13.80 -13.21 -8.86
N ILE A 48 -12.65 -13.84 -9.16
CA ILE A 48 -11.90 -13.64 -10.40
C ILE A 48 -11.63 -15.01 -11.03
N ASP A 49 -12.09 -15.22 -12.24
CA ASP A 49 -12.12 -16.51 -12.92
C ASP A 49 -10.79 -16.93 -13.59
N TYR A 50 -9.73 -16.13 -13.50
CA TYR A 50 -8.48 -16.45 -14.17
C TYR A 50 -7.52 -17.29 -13.32
N TYR A 51 -7.82 -17.54 -12.05
CA TYR A 51 -6.98 -18.43 -11.24
C TYR A 51 -7.20 -19.89 -11.61
N THR A 52 -6.11 -20.59 -11.82
CA THR A 52 -6.10 -22.02 -12.26
C THR A 52 -5.51 -22.96 -11.22
N GLY A 53 -5.02 -22.44 -10.10
CA GLY A 53 -4.39 -23.22 -9.05
C GLY A 53 -4.64 -22.61 -7.67
N VAL A 54 -3.64 -22.67 -6.81
CA VAL A 54 -3.73 -22.18 -5.44
C VAL A 54 -4.04 -20.70 -5.39
N ILE A 55 -5.00 -20.32 -4.55
CA ILE A 55 -5.33 -18.94 -4.21
C ILE A 55 -4.97 -18.67 -2.76
N PHE A 56 -4.67 -17.44 -2.44
CA PHE A 56 -4.34 -17.03 -1.07
C PHE A 56 -4.83 -15.62 -0.75
N GLU A 57 -5.06 -15.38 0.53
CA GLU A 57 -5.35 -14.06 1.08
C GLU A 57 -4.47 -13.78 2.29
N VAL A 58 -4.16 -12.50 2.49
CA VAL A 58 -3.46 -12.01 3.66
C VAL A 58 -4.44 -11.24 4.52
N LEU A 59 -4.65 -11.72 5.73
CA LEU A 59 -5.49 -11.08 6.72
C LEU A 59 -4.64 -10.23 7.68
N PRO A 60 -5.16 -9.10 8.16
CA PRO A 60 -4.51 -8.34 9.23
C PRO A 60 -4.52 -9.13 10.55
N PRO A 61 -3.78 -8.68 11.58
CA PRO A 61 -3.89 -9.24 12.92
C PRO A 61 -5.35 -9.25 13.43
N LYS A 62 -5.71 -10.27 14.20
CA LYS A 62 -7.08 -10.45 14.74
C LYS A 62 -7.61 -9.27 15.58
N THR A 63 -6.71 -8.41 16.04
CA THR A 63 -7.05 -7.18 16.77
C THR A 63 -7.70 -6.11 15.89
N ILE A 64 -7.55 -6.23 14.58
CA ILE A 64 -8.05 -5.27 13.61
C ILE A 64 -9.23 -5.89 12.85
N SER A 65 -10.41 -5.29 13.01
CA SER A 65 -11.64 -5.74 12.32
C SER A 65 -11.67 -5.22 10.88
N LEU A 66 -10.79 -5.76 10.04
CA LEU A 66 -10.71 -5.42 8.62
C LEU A 66 -10.63 -6.70 7.78
N GLY A 67 -11.16 -6.66 6.56
CA GLY A 67 -11.02 -7.76 5.60
C GLY A 67 -9.59 -7.92 5.08
N SER A 68 -9.41 -8.80 4.10
CA SER A 68 -8.08 -9.10 3.56
C SER A 68 -7.36 -7.84 3.04
N ILE A 69 -6.07 -7.74 3.33
CA ILE A 69 -5.20 -6.62 2.93
C ILE A 69 -4.42 -6.91 1.66
N ALA A 70 -4.29 -8.16 1.30
CA ALA A 70 -3.70 -8.60 0.04
C ALA A 70 -4.27 -9.95 -0.36
N GLY A 71 -4.11 -10.29 -1.61
CA GLY A 71 -4.50 -11.59 -2.08
C GLY A 71 -4.05 -11.84 -3.51
N GLY A 72 -4.00 -13.12 -3.86
CA GLY A 72 -3.49 -13.53 -5.15
C GLY A 72 -3.72 -15.01 -5.42
N GLY A 73 -3.01 -15.52 -6.40
CA GLY A 73 -3.06 -16.91 -6.77
C GLY A 73 -2.28 -17.21 -8.04
N ARG A 74 -2.25 -18.49 -8.37
CA ARG A 74 -1.63 -19.01 -9.59
C ARG A 74 -2.59 -18.88 -10.77
N TYR A 75 -2.07 -18.51 -11.91
CA TYR A 75 -2.76 -18.49 -13.19
C TYR A 75 -1.85 -19.04 -14.29
N ASP A 76 -2.41 -19.89 -15.13
CA ASP A 76 -1.64 -20.54 -16.22
C ASP A 76 -2.02 -19.96 -17.59
N ASN A 77 -3.23 -19.45 -17.76
CA ASN A 77 -3.77 -19.01 -19.04
C ASN A 77 -3.75 -17.48 -19.22
N LEU A 78 -3.61 -16.71 -18.15
CA LEU A 78 -3.67 -15.24 -18.24
C LEU A 78 -2.53 -14.66 -19.08
N THR A 79 -1.37 -15.29 -19.07
CA THR A 79 -0.18 -14.89 -19.84
C THR A 79 -0.36 -15.02 -21.34
N GLU A 80 -1.25 -15.91 -21.81
CA GLU A 80 -1.57 -16.07 -23.23
C GLU A 80 -2.23 -14.83 -23.82
N ILE A 81 -3.03 -14.10 -23.02
CA ILE A 81 -3.65 -12.83 -23.43
C ILE A 81 -2.57 -11.79 -23.82
N PHE A 82 -1.40 -11.89 -23.21
CA PHE A 82 -0.25 -11.03 -23.48
C PHE A 82 0.75 -11.66 -24.48
N GLY A 83 0.35 -12.73 -25.17
CA GLY A 83 1.16 -13.41 -26.18
C GLY A 83 2.20 -14.40 -25.64
N LEU A 84 2.20 -14.68 -24.32
CA LEU A 84 3.13 -15.61 -23.69
C LEU A 84 2.46 -16.97 -23.49
N LYS A 85 2.57 -17.84 -24.51
CA LYS A 85 1.99 -19.18 -24.45
C LYS A 85 2.78 -20.12 -23.54
N ASN A 86 2.07 -21.02 -22.86
CA ASN A 86 2.66 -22.05 -22.00
C ASN A 86 3.53 -21.49 -20.85
N MET A 87 3.19 -20.30 -20.35
CA MET A 87 3.87 -19.70 -19.22
C MET A 87 2.86 -19.53 -18.07
N SER A 88 3.10 -20.25 -16.98
CA SER A 88 2.35 -20.05 -15.73
C SER A 88 2.85 -18.79 -15.00
N GLY A 89 1.96 -18.19 -14.22
CA GLY A 89 2.27 -17.04 -13.40
C GLY A 89 1.66 -17.15 -12.01
N ILE A 90 2.22 -16.40 -11.09
CA ILE A 90 1.64 -16.15 -9.78
C ILE A 90 1.64 -14.64 -9.54
N GLY A 91 0.56 -14.12 -8.98
CA GLY A 91 0.45 -12.70 -8.70
C GLY A 91 -0.13 -12.44 -7.33
N ILE A 92 0.21 -11.28 -6.80
CA ILE A 92 -0.36 -10.74 -5.57
C ILE A 92 -0.78 -9.29 -5.80
N SER A 93 -1.94 -8.92 -5.27
CA SER A 93 -2.45 -7.56 -5.25
C SER A 93 -2.59 -7.11 -3.81
N PHE A 94 -2.19 -5.87 -3.54
CA PHE A 94 -2.30 -5.24 -2.22
C PHE A 94 -3.43 -4.22 -2.22
N GLY A 95 -4.29 -4.26 -1.21
CA GLY A 95 -5.24 -3.20 -0.93
C GLY A 95 -4.53 -2.03 -0.23
N LEU A 96 -4.10 -1.02 -0.99
CA LEU A 96 -3.30 0.09 -0.47
C LEU A 96 -3.97 0.79 0.71
N ASP A 97 -5.25 1.15 0.56
CA ASP A 97 -6.01 1.83 1.61
C ASP A 97 -6.13 0.98 2.89
N ARG A 98 -6.40 -0.33 2.71
CA ARG A 98 -6.50 -1.25 3.84
C ARG A 98 -5.16 -1.46 4.54
N LEU A 99 -4.09 -1.57 3.75
CA LEU A 99 -2.73 -1.68 4.28
C LEU A 99 -2.36 -0.42 5.07
N PHE A 100 -2.69 0.77 4.55
CA PHE A 100 -2.50 2.04 5.25
C PHE A 100 -3.23 2.07 6.59
N LEU A 101 -4.52 1.72 6.60
CA LEU A 101 -5.32 1.68 7.83
C LEU A 101 -4.75 0.72 8.88
N VAL A 102 -4.30 -0.47 8.46
CA VAL A 102 -3.67 -1.43 9.37
C VAL A 102 -2.34 -0.90 9.92
N MET A 103 -1.52 -0.27 9.08
CA MET A 103 -0.25 0.32 9.50
C MET A 103 -0.46 1.49 10.47
N ASP A 104 -1.48 2.30 10.24
CA ASP A 104 -1.84 3.43 11.12
C ASP A 104 -2.34 2.95 12.48
N GLU A 105 -3.27 2.01 12.50
CA GLU A 105 -3.79 1.40 13.74
C GLU A 105 -2.68 0.75 14.58
N LEU A 106 -1.75 0.08 13.93
CA LEU A 106 -0.59 -0.55 14.58
C LEU A 106 0.57 0.41 14.85
N LYS A 107 0.44 1.70 14.50
CA LYS A 107 1.49 2.73 14.65
C LYS A 107 2.82 2.32 14.04
N LEU A 108 2.77 1.70 12.85
CA LEU A 108 3.94 1.21 12.14
C LEU A 108 4.62 2.26 11.27
N PHE A 109 3.99 3.41 11.05
CA PHE A 109 4.62 4.51 10.34
C PHE A 109 5.74 5.13 11.18
N PRO A 110 6.93 5.35 10.61
CA PRO A 110 7.99 6.06 11.33
C PRO A 110 7.53 7.49 11.64
N VAL A 111 7.81 7.95 12.84
CA VAL A 111 7.43 9.31 13.32
C VAL A 111 7.93 10.41 12.37
N THR A 112 9.04 10.18 11.68
CA THR A 112 9.61 11.09 10.68
C THR A 112 8.77 11.22 9.41
N SER A 113 7.82 10.34 9.18
CA SER A 113 6.96 10.38 7.98
C SER A 113 5.80 11.37 8.11
N TYR A 114 5.43 11.76 9.34
CA TYR A 114 4.31 12.67 9.58
C TYR A 114 4.66 14.15 9.41
N ASN A 115 5.94 14.53 9.51
CA ASN A 115 6.39 15.92 9.41
C ASN A 115 7.53 16.04 8.40
N SER A 116 7.19 15.97 7.11
CA SER A 116 8.19 16.15 6.06
C SER A 116 8.59 17.61 5.84
N VAL A 117 7.69 18.56 6.08
CA VAL A 117 7.94 19.99 5.88
C VAL A 117 8.73 20.56 7.07
N LYS A 118 9.83 21.20 6.76
CA LYS A 118 10.70 21.86 7.75
C LYS A 118 10.53 23.36 7.78
N VAL A 119 10.15 23.94 6.67
CA VAL A 119 10.05 25.41 6.51
C VAL A 119 8.74 25.76 5.84
N LEU A 120 7.96 26.64 6.44
CA LEU A 120 6.83 27.30 5.83
C LEU A 120 7.22 28.74 5.46
N ILE A 121 7.06 29.11 4.20
CA ILE A 121 7.24 30.48 3.73
C ILE A 121 5.87 31.16 3.76
N LEU A 122 5.77 32.26 4.49
CA LEU A 122 4.51 32.98 4.67
C LEU A 122 4.21 33.81 3.43
N ASN A 123 2.92 33.89 3.07
CA ASN A 123 2.45 34.65 1.90
C ASN A 123 1.75 35.93 2.35
N PHE A 124 2.34 37.10 2.04
CA PHE A 124 1.78 38.41 2.36
C PHE A 124 1.09 39.08 1.19
N GLY A 125 1.15 38.48 0.00
CA GLY A 125 0.46 39.06 -1.16
C GLY A 125 0.81 38.39 -2.49
N VAL A 126 -0.02 38.52 -3.48
CA VAL A 126 0.17 37.93 -4.81
C VAL A 126 1.44 38.46 -5.51
N SER A 127 1.85 39.70 -5.18
CA SER A 127 3.08 40.30 -5.73
C SER A 127 4.33 39.51 -5.41
N PHE A 128 4.36 38.77 -4.30
CA PHE A 128 5.51 37.99 -3.85
C PHE A 128 5.53 36.54 -4.39
N SER A 129 4.50 36.10 -5.14
CA SER A 129 4.34 34.72 -5.52
C SER A 129 5.55 34.10 -6.25
N TYR A 130 6.21 34.85 -7.11
CA TYR A 130 7.42 34.39 -7.80
C TYR A 130 8.59 34.17 -6.83
N ASP A 131 8.80 35.13 -5.93
CA ASP A 131 9.88 35.07 -4.95
C ASP A 131 9.67 33.90 -3.97
N LEU A 132 8.43 33.68 -3.53
CA LEU A 132 8.09 32.54 -2.67
C LEU A 132 8.40 31.20 -3.34
N ILE A 133 8.12 31.09 -4.66
CA ILE A 133 8.44 29.89 -5.43
C ILE A 133 9.95 29.72 -5.56
N GLU A 134 10.70 30.79 -5.82
CA GLU A 134 12.16 30.75 -5.92
C GLU A 134 12.79 30.35 -4.59
N ILE A 135 12.35 30.92 -3.46
CA ILE A 135 12.82 30.57 -2.12
C ILE A 135 12.51 29.08 -1.83
N ALA A 136 11.30 28.63 -2.14
CA ALA A 136 10.92 27.24 -1.94
C ALA A 136 11.79 26.28 -2.77
N ASN A 137 12.05 26.62 -4.04
CA ASN A 137 12.89 25.83 -4.93
C ASN A 137 14.36 25.81 -4.46
N PHE A 138 14.88 26.96 -4.00
CA PHE A 138 16.21 27.01 -3.41
C PHE A 138 16.35 26.10 -2.19
N LEU A 139 15.39 26.13 -1.27
CA LEU A 139 15.39 25.27 -0.09
C LEU A 139 15.31 23.79 -0.47
N ARG A 140 14.41 23.43 -1.40
CA ARG A 140 14.24 22.05 -1.87
C ARG A 140 15.46 21.51 -2.60
N SER A 141 16.15 22.33 -3.40
CA SER A 141 17.40 21.94 -4.06
C SER A 141 18.53 21.66 -3.04
N ASN A 142 18.47 22.30 -1.87
CA ASN A 142 19.37 22.05 -0.75
C ASN A 142 18.82 20.96 0.22
N LYS A 143 17.88 20.12 -0.22
CA LYS A 143 17.29 19.01 0.56
C LYS A 143 16.53 19.45 1.82
N VAL A 144 16.10 20.70 1.87
CA VAL A 144 15.21 21.20 2.92
C VAL A 144 13.79 21.15 2.41
N ASN A 145 12.94 20.35 3.05
CA ASN A 145 11.53 20.28 2.71
C ASN A 145 10.84 21.58 3.10
N ALA A 146 10.41 22.34 2.11
CA ALA A 146 9.77 23.62 2.29
C ALA A 146 8.46 23.69 1.50
N GLU A 147 7.51 24.41 2.05
CA GLU A 147 6.28 24.84 1.35
C GLU A 147 6.06 26.33 1.56
N PHE A 148 5.29 26.95 0.68
CA PHE A 148 4.80 28.29 0.89
C PHE A 148 3.28 28.25 1.06
N TYR A 149 2.76 29.19 1.85
CA TYR A 149 1.31 29.26 2.04
C TYR A 149 0.63 29.72 0.75
N PRO A 150 -0.37 28.99 0.22
CA PRO A 150 -0.89 29.27 -1.13
C PRO A 150 -1.63 30.61 -1.23
N ASP A 151 -2.38 30.99 -0.19
CA ASP A 151 -3.22 32.16 -0.19
C ASP A 151 -2.70 33.28 0.73
N PRO A 152 -2.81 34.54 0.34
CA PRO A 152 -2.44 35.69 1.19
C PRO A 152 -3.51 35.92 2.26
N ILE A 153 -3.53 35.09 3.30
CA ILE A 153 -4.45 35.22 4.42
C ILE A 153 -3.76 35.80 5.66
N PRO A 154 -4.53 36.28 6.67
CA PRO A 154 -3.95 36.88 7.86
C PRO A 154 -2.87 36.01 8.51
N LEU A 155 -1.75 36.62 8.90
CA LEU A 155 -0.57 36.00 9.50
C LEU A 155 -0.92 34.99 10.59
N LYS A 156 -1.85 35.35 11.50
CA LYS A 156 -2.27 34.43 12.58
C LYS A 156 -2.76 33.07 12.07
N LYS A 157 -3.45 33.05 10.92
CA LYS A 157 -3.94 31.78 10.35
C LYS A 157 -2.80 30.95 9.77
N GLN A 158 -1.84 31.59 9.12
CA GLN A 158 -0.66 30.92 8.56
C GLN A 158 0.23 30.35 9.68
N LEU A 159 0.46 31.11 10.76
CA LEU A 159 1.18 30.62 11.93
C LEU A 159 0.45 29.47 12.66
N ASN A 160 -0.88 29.55 12.74
CA ASN A 160 -1.66 28.44 13.28
C ASN A 160 -1.54 27.15 12.43
N TYR A 161 -1.44 27.30 11.12
CA TYR A 161 -1.18 26.18 10.21
C TYR A 161 0.20 25.56 10.48
N ALA A 162 1.23 26.41 10.59
CA ALA A 162 2.57 25.93 10.94
C ALA A 162 2.59 25.16 12.28
N ASN A 163 1.97 25.72 13.32
CA ASN A 163 1.86 25.08 14.62
C ASN A 163 1.08 23.77 14.59
N LYS A 164 -0.06 23.74 13.89
CA LYS A 164 -0.90 22.53 13.79
C LYS A 164 -0.19 21.37 13.07
N ASN A 165 0.71 21.71 12.15
CA ASN A 165 1.48 20.74 11.38
C ASN A 165 2.91 20.55 11.92
N ASP A 166 3.22 21.08 13.11
CA ASP A 166 4.52 20.99 13.76
C ASP A 166 5.70 21.39 12.84
N ILE A 167 5.48 22.43 12.01
CA ILE A 167 6.52 22.98 11.13
C ILE A 167 7.48 23.84 11.97
N PRO A 168 8.77 23.48 12.10
CA PRO A 168 9.65 24.09 13.08
C PRO A 168 10.13 25.50 12.69
N TYR A 169 10.10 25.84 11.40
CA TYR A 169 10.62 27.12 10.93
C TYR A 169 9.62 27.82 10.02
N VAL A 170 9.53 29.12 10.14
CA VAL A 170 8.76 29.98 9.23
C VAL A 170 9.65 31.07 8.64
N ILE A 171 9.47 31.36 7.36
CA ILE A 171 10.14 32.46 6.67
C ILE A 171 9.12 33.58 6.43
N PHE A 172 9.47 34.77 6.87
CA PHE A 172 8.79 36.00 6.53
C PHE A 172 9.52 36.62 5.33
N TYR A 173 8.80 36.92 4.27
CA TYR A 173 9.33 37.60 3.10
C TYR A 173 8.35 38.64 2.64
N GLY A 174 8.76 39.93 2.60
CA GLY A 174 7.94 41.10 2.27
C GLY A 174 8.78 42.34 2.14
N ASP A 175 8.12 43.47 1.83
CA ASP A 175 8.76 44.76 1.54
C ASP A 175 9.34 45.46 2.79
N GLU A 176 8.93 45.09 3.99
CA GLU A 176 9.41 45.65 5.26
C GLU A 176 9.85 44.55 6.19
N GLU A 177 11.13 44.35 6.30
CA GLU A 177 11.79 43.63 7.39
C GLU A 177 12.50 44.58 8.34
#